data_c87155d44c253ea144183ffa65e09079
#
_entry.id   c87155d44c253ea144183ffa65e09079
#
_cell.length_a   1.000
_cell.length_b   1.000
_cell.length_c   1.000
_cell.angle_alpha   90.00
_cell.angle_beta   90.00
_cell.angle_gamma   90.00
#
_symmetry.space_group_name_H-M   'P 1'
#
loop_
_entity.id
_entity.type
_entity.pdbx_description
1 polymer ?
#
loop_
_entity_poly.entity_id
_entity_poly.type
_entity_poly.pdbx_seq_one_letter_code
_entity_poly.pdbx_strand_id
1 'polypeptide(L)'
;VKAAATAGQALLRIGALLALAALALQLAFLVRIALMVAVDPQSTTFQRSEAWRLLSEQGRIAWAQEWVPYDRISPHLKRAVIASEDAGFADHFGIDWDAVEQAWERQQRNEQRMAQGRRPGKVVGGSTISQQLAKNLLLSGERTLWRKGQELVLTVMLETLLTKQRMLEIYLNNVEWGEGLFGAQAAARHYFRVDAGRLAPEQAARLAVMLPAPKRFEKRPASAYVIGRAATIQARMGEVVLP
;
A
#
# COMPACT_ATOMS: atom_id res chain seq x y z
N VAL A 1 43.60 18.72 26.49
CA VAL A 1 42.42 18.46 27.33
C VAL A 1 41.22 19.36 26.92
N LYS A 2 41.38 20.69 26.76
CA LYS A 2 40.29 21.62 26.37
C LYS A 2 39.70 21.30 25.00
N ALA A 3 40.49 20.93 23.97
CA ALA A 3 40.04 20.59 22.63
C ALA A 3 39.17 19.31 22.58
N ALA A 4 39.50 18.30 23.39
CA ALA A 4 38.73 17.07 23.50
C ALA A 4 37.38 17.29 24.20
N ALA A 5 37.32 18.18 25.20
CA ALA A 5 36.10 18.57 25.87
C ALA A 5 35.14 19.34 24.94
N THR A 6 35.68 20.23 24.08
CA THR A 6 34.85 20.96 23.05
C THR A 6 34.35 20.04 21.96
N ALA A 7 35.13 19.04 21.51
CA ALA A 7 34.68 18.04 20.54
C ALA A 7 33.54 17.16 21.11
N GLY A 8 33.66 16.72 22.36
CA GLY A 8 32.58 15.95 23.02
C GLY A 8 31.28 16.73 23.15
N GLN A 9 31.35 18.02 23.51
CA GLN A 9 30.19 18.89 23.57
C GLN A 9 29.55 19.12 22.17
N ALA A 10 30.40 19.25 21.13
CA ALA A 10 29.88 19.40 19.75
C ALA A 10 29.14 18.13 19.30
N LEU A 11 29.67 16.95 19.55
CA LEU A 11 29.01 15.66 19.25
C LEU A 11 27.69 15.50 19.99
N LEU A 12 27.63 15.87 21.28
CA LEU A 12 26.38 15.85 22.05
C LEU A 12 25.33 16.81 21.46
N ARG A 13 25.72 18.02 21.07
CA ARG A 13 24.81 18.98 20.41
C ARG A 13 24.30 18.47 19.07
N ILE A 14 25.16 17.89 18.25
CA ILE A 14 24.75 17.27 16.98
C ILE A 14 23.77 16.12 17.23
N GLY A 15 24.08 15.24 18.19
CA GLY A 15 23.17 14.15 18.58
C GLY A 15 21.80 14.65 19.04
N ALA A 16 21.78 15.70 19.88
CA ALA A 16 20.55 16.32 20.35
C ALA A 16 19.74 16.96 19.20
N LEU A 17 20.40 17.63 18.25
CA LEU A 17 19.73 18.21 17.10
C LEU A 17 19.16 17.13 16.16
N LEU A 18 19.88 16.04 15.93
CA LEU A 18 19.37 14.91 15.15
C LEU A 18 18.16 14.25 15.83
N ALA A 19 18.21 14.05 17.13
CA ALA A 19 17.07 13.51 17.89
C ALA A 19 15.86 14.45 17.82
N LEU A 20 16.06 15.76 17.97
CA LEU A 20 15.01 16.76 17.85
C LEU A 20 14.41 16.78 16.43
N ALA A 21 15.26 16.71 15.40
CA ALA A 21 14.80 16.64 14.00
C ALA A 21 13.99 15.38 13.72
N ALA A 22 14.44 14.23 14.24
CA ALA A 22 13.69 12.98 14.13
C ALA A 22 12.32 13.06 14.83
N LEU A 23 12.30 13.62 16.06
CA LEU A 23 11.04 13.82 16.79
C LEU A 23 10.09 14.77 16.05
N ALA A 24 10.59 15.88 15.53
CA ALA A 24 9.81 16.84 14.76
C ALA A 24 9.23 16.19 13.48
N LEU A 25 10.01 15.34 12.82
CA LEU A 25 9.53 14.58 11.65
C LEU A 25 8.40 13.61 12.03
N GLN A 26 8.55 12.86 13.15
CA GLN A 26 7.48 11.96 13.61
C GLN A 26 6.22 12.73 13.99
N LEU A 27 6.36 13.88 14.65
CA LEU A 27 5.24 14.76 14.98
C LEU A 27 4.54 15.28 13.72
N ALA A 28 5.30 15.67 12.70
CA ALA A 28 4.73 16.10 11.42
C ALA A 28 3.93 14.98 10.73
N PHE A 29 4.42 13.72 10.76
CA PHE A 29 3.65 12.57 10.28
C PHE A 29 2.38 12.34 11.11
N LEU A 30 2.49 12.40 12.44
CA LEU A 30 1.35 12.23 13.33
C LEU A 30 0.25 13.26 13.03
N VAL A 31 0.60 14.54 12.93
CA VAL A 31 -0.34 15.63 12.58
C VAL A 31 -0.95 15.40 11.21
N ARG A 32 -0.14 15.02 10.23
CA ARG A 32 -0.63 14.74 8.87
C ARG A 32 -1.63 13.57 8.85
N ILE A 33 -1.36 12.49 9.59
CA ILE A 33 -2.27 11.35 9.70
C ILE A 33 -3.54 11.76 10.47
N ALA A 34 -3.42 12.51 11.56
CA ALA A 34 -4.57 13.00 12.32
C ALA A 34 -5.52 13.86 11.46
N LEU A 35 -4.96 14.70 10.59
CA LEU A 35 -5.76 15.47 9.62
C LEU A 35 -6.53 14.58 8.66
N MET A 36 -6.02 13.39 8.32
CA MET A 36 -6.70 12.46 7.41
C MET A 36 -7.96 11.80 8.03
N VAL A 37 -8.22 12.00 9.32
CA VAL A 37 -9.51 11.62 9.93
C VAL A 37 -10.66 12.34 9.24
N ALA A 38 -10.49 13.63 8.91
CA ALA A 38 -11.54 14.50 8.38
C ALA A 38 -11.24 15.06 6.98
N VAL A 39 -9.97 15.06 6.56
CA VAL A 39 -9.53 15.66 5.30
C VAL A 39 -8.99 14.58 4.36
N ASP A 40 -9.49 14.56 3.15
CA ASP A 40 -9.01 13.63 2.12
C ASP A 40 -7.61 14.01 1.65
N PRO A 41 -6.64 13.07 1.65
CA PRO A 41 -5.31 13.35 1.16
C PRO A 41 -5.34 13.56 -0.36
N GLN A 42 -5.00 14.78 -0.79
CA GLN A 42 -5.04 15.18 -2.21
C GLN A 42 -3.95 14.52 -3.04
N SER A 43 -2.83 14.13 -2.43
CA SER A 43 -1.76 13.38 -3.08
C SER A 43 -0.93 12.58 -2.07
N THR A 44 -0.37 11.49 -2.54
CA THR A 44 0.56 10.65 -1.78
C THR A 44 2.00 10.91 -2.19
N THR A 45 2.96 10.47 -1.37
CA THR A 45 4.38 10.55 -1.75
C THR A 45 4.67 9.70 -2.99
N PHE A 46 4.06 8.51 -3.06
CA PHE A 46 4.17 7.64 -4.24
C PHE A 46 3.62 8.31 -5.49
N GLN A 47 2.45 8.92 -5.43
CA GLN A 47 1.84 9.65 -6.56
C GLN A 47 2.71 10.80 -7.05
N ARG A 48 3.31 11.59 -6.14
CA ARG A 48 4.22 12.67 -6.52
C ARG A 48 5.49 12.16 -7.20
N SER A 49 6.05 11.06 -6.71
CA SER A 49 7.22 10.43 -7.35
C SER A 49 6.88 9.87 -8.73
N GLU A 50 5.69 9.33 -8.90
CA GLU A 50 5.21 8.82 -10.19
C GLU A 50 4.93 9.94 -11.19
N ALA A 51 4.32 11.04 -10.75
CA ALA A 51 4.11 12.22 -11.58
C ALA A 51 5.46 12.81 -12.07
N TRP A 52 6.47 12.87 -11.17
CA TRP A 52 7.81 13.28 -11.53
C TRP A 52 8.47 12.34 -12.54
N ARG A 53 8.33 11.02 -12.34
CA ARG A 53 8.83 10.02 -13.28
C ARG A 53 8.20 10.18 -14.67
N LEU A 54 6.87 10.29 -14.74
CA LEU A 54 6.15 10.50 -16.01
C LEU A 54 6.62 11.75 -16.72
N LEU A 55 6.78 12.85 -15.99
CA LEU A 55 7.27 14.10 -16.56
C LEU A 55 8.70 13.96 -17.08
N SER A 56 9.60 13.34 -16.30
CA SER A 56 11.03 13.23 -16.65
C SER A 56 11.29 12.21 -17.77
N GLU A 57 10.55 11.11 -17.82
CA GLU A 57 10.77 10.05 -18.81
C GLU A 57 9.94 10.22 -20.08
N GLN A 58 8.72 10.78 -19.96
CA GLN A 58 7.78 10.86 -21.08
C GLN A 58 7.48 12.30 -21.52
N GLY A 59 8.00 13.31 -20.81
CA GLY A 59 7.76 14.72 -21.10
C GLY A 59 6.30 15.17 -20.86
N ARG A 60 5.44 14.31 -20.31
CA ARG A 60 4.03 14.60 -20.04
C ARG A 60 3.54 13.82 -18.84
N ILE A 61 2.53 14.36 -18.14
CA ILE A 61 1.85 13.68 -17.04
C ILE A 61 0.49 13.22 -17.55
N ALA A 62 0.37 11.93 -17.93
CA ALA A 62 -0.92 11.31 -18.13
C ALA A 62 -1.43 10.87 -16.75
N TRP A 63 -2.56 11.46 -16.29
CA TRP A 63 -3.05 11.28 -14.93
C TRP A 63 -4.55 11.15 -14.89
N ALA A 64 -5.04 10.17 -14.15
CA ALA A 64 -6.45 10.01 -13.86
C ALA A 64 -6.62 9.62 -12.39
N GLN A 65 -7.33 10.44 -11.65
CA GLN A 65 -7.72 10.21 -10.25
C GLN A 65 -9.01 10.98 -9.95
N GLU A 66 -9.93 10.33 -9.27
CA GLU A 66 -11.15 10.96 -8.76
C GLU A 66 -11.49 10.30 -7.42
N TRP A 67 -11.66 11.11 -6.38
CA TRP A 67 -12.03 10.64 -5.06
C TRP A 67 -13.50 10.23 -5.01
N VAL A 68 -13.77 9.11 -4.37
CA VAL A 68 -15.12 8.60 -4.12
C VAL A 68 -15.25 8.23 -2.64
N PRO A 69 -16.26 8.73 -1.90
CA PRO A 69 -16.52 8.34 -0.51
C PRO A 69 -16.70 6.83 -0.36
N TYR A 70 -16.35 6.31 0.82
CA TYR A 70 -16.38 4.87 1.13
C TYR A 70 -17.71 4.19 0.76
N ASP A 71 -18.82 4.80 1.09
CA ASP A 71 -20.19 4.30 0.84
C ASP A 71 -20.55 4.21 -0.67
N ARG A 72 -19.89 5.03 -1.49
CA ARG A 72 -20.04 5.02 -2.95
C ARG A 72 -19.08 4.07 -3.68
N ILE A 73 -18.17 3.40 -2.97
CA ILE A 73 -17.35 2.33 -3.55
C ILE A 73 -18.09 1.01 -3.42
N SER A 74 -18.16 0.23 -4.51
CA SER A 74 -18.81 -1.08 -4.52
C SER A 74 -18.32 -1.97 -3.36
N PRO A 75 -19.23 -2.60 -2.59
CA PRO A 75 -18.86 -3.57 -1.58
C PRO A 75 -18.09 -4.77 -2.17
N HIS A 76 -18.30 -5.05 -3.46
CA HIS A 76 -17.56 -6.09 -4.15
C HIS A 76 -16.08 -5.72 -4.30
N LEU A 77 -15.75 -4.44 -4.64
CA LEU A 77 -14.35 -4.02 -4.74
C LEU A 77 -13.66 -4.04 -3.37
N LYS A 78 -14.33 -3.55 -2.33
CA LYS A 78 -13.80 -3.59 -0.95
C LYS A 78 -13.47 -5.02 -0.54
N ARG A 79 -14.41 -5.96 -0.71
CA ARG A 79 -14.20 -7.38 -0.39
C ARG A 79 -13.13 -8.02 -1.26
N ALA A 80 -13.10 -7.74 -2.56
CA ALA A 80 -12.10 -8.31 -3.46
C ALA A 80 -10.68 -7.89 -3.10
N VAL A 81 -10.47 -6.61 -2.75
CA VAL A 81 -9.18 -6.09 -2.34
C VAL A 81 -8.74 -6.69 -1.02
N ILE A 82 -9.62 -6.74 0.00
CA ILE A 82 -9.31 -7.38 1.28
C ILE A 82 -8.98 -8.86 1.07
N ALA A 83 -9.80 -9.62 0.34
CA ALA A 83 -9.58 -11.04 0.08
C ALA A 83 -8.26 -11.32 -0.67
N SER A 84 -7.80 -10.36 -1.50
CA SER A 84 -6.58 -10.50 -2.29
C SER A 84 -5.32 -10.09 -1.55
N GLU A 85 -5.37 -8.97 -0.84
CA GLU A 85 -4.20 -8.29 -0.28
C GLU A 85 -4.02 -8.57 1.21
N ASP A 86 -5.12 -8.73 1.97
CA ASP A 86 -5.09 -8.73 3.42
C ASP A 86 -6.38 -9.31 4.00
N ALA A 87 -6.54 -10.62 3.94
CA ALA A 87 -7.81 -11.27 4.31
C ALA A 87 -8.23 -11.03 5.76
N GLY A 88 -7.27 -10.80 6.66
CA GLY A 88 -7.49 -10.48 8.09
C GLY A 88 -7.52 -8.98 8.39
N PHE A 89 -7.71 -8.10 7.40
CA PHE A 89 -7.59 -6.64 7.55
C PHE A 89 -8.40 -6.07 8.72
N ALA A 90 -9.59 -6.58 8.97
CA ALA A 90 -10.46 -6.13 10.06
C ALA A 90 -9.98 -6.59 11.46
N ASP A 91 -9.18 -7.66 11.55
CA ASP A 91 -8.92 -8.40 12.78
C ASP A 91 -7.56 -8.08 13.40
N HIS A 92 -6.58 -7.58 12.62
CA HIS A 92 -5.24 -7.28 13.11
C HIS A 92 -4.97 -5.78 13.27
N PHE A 93 -3.97 -5.42 14.08
CA PHE A 93 -3.51 -4.05 14.29
C PHE A 93 -2.25 -3.76 13.44
N GLY A 94 -2.46 -3.62 12.14
CA GLY A 94 -1.43 -3.20 11.16
C GLY A 94 -0.45 -4.27 10.73
N ILE A 95 -0.23 -5.32 11.50
CA ILE A 95 0.62 -6.45 11.17
C ILE A 95 -0.20 -7.71 11.34
N ASP A 96 -0.27 -8.50 10.29
CA ASP A 96 -0.79 -9.87 10.31
C ASP A 96 0.38 -10.81 10.65
N TRP A 97 0.51 -11.18 11.92
CA TRP A 97 1.58 -12.04 12.39
C TRP A 97 1.49 -13.45 11.81
N ASP A 98 0.29 -13.95 11.62
CA ASP A 98 0.06 -15.28 11.01
C ASP A 98 0.52 -15.28 9.55
N ALA A 99 0.22 -14.20 8.81
CA ALA A 99 0.70 -14.05 7.44
C ALA A 99 2.23 -13.89 7.37
N VAL A 100 2.84 -13.21 8.34
CA VAL A 100 4.31 -13.09 8.46
C VAL A 100 4.95 -14.45 8.70
N GLU A 101 4.44 -15.24 9.64
CA GLU A 101 4.93 -16.60 9.92
C GLU A 101 4.81 -17.50 8.70
N GLN A 102 3.64 -17.52 8.06
CA GLN A 102 3.43 -18.28 6.84
C GLN A 102 4.34 -17.83 5.68
N ALA A 103 4.65 -16.53 5.57
CA ALA A 103 5.57 -16.03 4.56
C ALA A 103 7.01 -16.50 4.85
N TRP A 104 7.43 -16.49 6.12
CA TRP A 104 8.72 -17.00 6.57
C TRP A 104 8.90 -18.50 6.27
N GLU A 105 7.93 -19.32 6.63
CA GLU A 105 7.93 -20.75 6.34
C GLU A 105 7.98 -21.02 4.82
N ARG A 106 7.24 -20.24 4.01
CA ARG A 106 7.29 -20.37 2.55
C ARG A 106 8.67 -20.02 2.00
N GLN A 107 9.32 -19.00 2.56
CA GLN A 107 10.67 -18.63 2.17
C GLN A 107 11.66 -19.75 2.50
N GLN A 108 11.62 -20.32 3.70
CA GLN A 108 12.48 -21.46 4.08
C GLN A 108 12.26 -22.66 3.14
N ARG A 109 11.01 -23.00 2.81
CA ARG A 109 10.70 -24.06 1.85
C ARG A 109 11.24 -23.74 0.45
N ASN A 110 11.23 -22.48 0.04
CA ASN A 110 11.79 -22.07 -1.26
C ASN A 110 13.33 -22.17 -1.28
N GLU A 111 14.01 -21.78 -0.20
CA GLU A 111 15.47 -21.94 -0.05
C GLU A 111 15.89 -23.41 -0.11
N GLN A 112 15.16 -24.30 0.58
CA GLN A 112 15.37 -25.75 0.51
C GLN A 112 15.17 -26.30 -0.90
N ARG A 113 14.13 -25.82 -1.63
CA ARG A 113 13.92 -26.23 -3.05
C ARG A 113 15.05 -25.77 -3.95
N MET A 114 15.53 -24.55 -3.78
CA MET A 114 16.67 -24.04 -4.55
C MET A 114 17.96 -24.83 -4.27
N ALA A 115 18.22 -25.19 -3.00
CA ALA A 115 19.34 -26.03 -2.60
C ALA A 115 19.27 -27.43 -3.25
N GLN A 116 18.04 -27.92 -3.58
CA GLN A 116 17.79 -29.18 -4.28
C GLN A 116 17.75 -29.02 -5.81
N GLY A 117 18.15 -27.88 -6.38
CA GLY A 117 18.09 -27.60 -7.81
C GLY A 117 16.67 -27.45 -8.39
N ARG A 118 15.64 -27.30 -7.53
CA ARG A 118 14.24 -27.11 -7.96
C ARG A 118 13.90 -25.62 -8.06
N ARG A 119 12.95 -25.30 -8.93
CA ARG A 119 12.45 -23.90 -9.04
C ARG A 119 11.77 -23.46 -7.74
N PRO A 120 12.05 -22.22 -7.27
CA PRO A 120 11.36 -21.68 -6.10
C PRO A 120 9.86 -21.55 -6.38
N GLY A 121 9.05 -21.76 -5.35
CA GLY A 121 7.62 -21.47 -5.40
C GLY A 121 7.36 -19.95 -5.45
N LYS A 122 6.11 -19.58 -5.70
CA LYS A 122 5.71 -18.16 -5.76
C LYS A 122 5.93 -17.50 -4.39
N VAL A 123 6.70 -16.41 -4.37
CA VAL A 123 6.80 -15.53 -3.18
C VAL A 123 5.48 -14.76 -3.06
N VAL A 124 4.78 -14.95 -1.97
CA VAL A 124 3.59 -14.15 -1.60
C VAL A 124 4.06 -13.14 -0.57
N GLY A 125 3.84 -11.86 -0.81
CA GLY A 125 4.18 -10.79 0.13
C GLY A 125 3.31 -10.89 1.40
N GLY A 126 3.91 -10.65 2.56
CA GLY A 126 3.21 -10.60 3.85
C GLY A 126 2.94 -9.15 4.31
N SER A 127 2.79 -8.19 3.39
CA SER A 127 2.49 -6.80 3.76
C SER A 127 0.99 -6.55 3.77
N THR A 128 0.48 -6.01 4.86
CA THR A 128 -0.93 -5.66 5.06
C THR A 128 -1.33 -4.41 4.25
N ILE A 129 -2.64 -4.18 4.10
CA ILE A 129 -3.19 -2.94 3.51
C ILE A 129 -2.69 -1.72 4.28
N SER A 130 -2.64 -1.77 5.62
CA SER A 130 -2.14 -0.68 6.47
C SER A 130 -0.66 -0.35 6.19
N GLN A 131 0.20 -1.36 6.03
CA GLN A 131 1.60 -1.19 5.66
C GLN A 131 1.77 -0.62 4.25
N GLN A 132 0.97 -1.11 3.29
CA GLN A 132 0.96 -0.57 1.94
C GLN A 132 0.51 0.89 1.92
N LEU A 133 -0.50 1.22 2.73
CA LEU A 133 -1.01 2.59 2.87
C LEU A 133 0.06 3.51 3.47
N ALA A 134 0.71 3.13 4.58
CA ALA A 134 1.80 3.87 5.20
C ALA A 134 2.91 4.19 4.19
N LYS A 135 3.35 3.16 3.46
CA LYS A 135 4.36 3.29 2.41
C LYS A 135 3.94 4.28 1.32
N ASN A 136 2.76 4.11 0.75
CA ASN A 136 2.31 4.90 -0.40
C ASN A 136 2.03 6.36 -0.02
N LEU A 137 1.44 6.61 1.16
CA LEU A 137 1.09 7.96 1.62
C LEU A 137 2.31 8.82 1.96
N LEU A 138 3.31 8.23 2.63
CA LEU A 138 4.27 8.99 3.44
C LEU A 138 5.73 8.70 3.09
N LEU A 139 6.05 7.57 2.44
CA LEU A 139 7.42 7.14 2.20
C LEU A 139 7.81 7.17 0.73
N SER A 140 9.13 7.24 0.50
CA SER A 140 9.72 7.08 -0.84
C SER A 140 9.78 5.62 -1.29
N GLY A 141 10.03 5.39 -2.58
CA GLY A 141 10.14 4.06 -3.19
C GLY A 141 11.40 3.26 -2.84
N GLU A 142 12.31 3.80 -2.03
CA GLU A 142 13.57 3.15 -1.66
C GLU A 142 13.35 1.84 -0.89
N ARG A 143 14.32 0.91 -1.00
CA ARG A 143 14.27 -0.39 -0.33
C ARG A 143 15.40 -0.51 0.69
N THR A 144 15.25 0.14 1.85
CA THR A 144 16.20 0.10 2.95
C THR A 144 15.54 -0.43 4.22
N LEU A 145 16.33 -0.99 5.14
CA LEU A 145 15.84 -1.44 6.45
C LEU A 145 15.30 -0.26 7.29
N TRP A 146 15.93 0.90 7.20
CA TRP A 146 15.46 2.13 7.86
C TRP A 146 14.08 2.54 7.40
N ARG A 147 13.85 2.50 6.08
CA ARG A 147 12.52 2.76 5.52
C ARG A 147 11.50 1.73 6.01
N LYS A 148 11.87 0.45 6.13
CA LYS A 148 10.96 -0.58 6.66
C LYS A 148 10.64 -0.36 8.13
N GLY A 149 11.61 0.07 8.94
CA GLY A 149 11.37 0.49 10.32
C GLY A 149 10.42 1.68 10.41
N GLN A 150 10.65 2.70 9.57
CA GLN A 150 9.75 3.87 9.50
C GLN A 150 8.34 3.50 9.03
N GLU A 151 8.21 2.59 8.06
CA GLU A 151 6.92 2.06 7.60
C GLU A 151 6.13 1.44 8.76
N LEU A 152 6.80 0.67 9.63
CA LEU A 152 6.17 0.08 10.81
C LEU A 152 5.65 1.15 11.79
N VAL A 153 6.46 2.16 12.10
CA VAL A 153 6.06 3.27 12.98
C VAL A 153 4.82 3.99 12.42
N LEU A 154 4.84 4.29 11.13
CA LEU A 154 3.72 4.95 10.44
C LEU A 154 2.47 4.06 10.38
N THR A 155 2.64 2.75 10.24
CA THR A 155 1.53 1.79 10.28
C THR A 155 0.84 1.83 11.63
N VAL A 156 1.60 1.83 12.74
CA VAL A 156 1.04 1.95 14.09
C VAL A 156 0.32 3.30 14.28
N MET A 157 0.89 4.40 13.75
CA MET A 157 0.21 5.71 13.81
C MET A 157 -1.11 5.71 13.03
N LEU A 158 -1.16 5.10 11.84
CA LEU A 158 -2.38 4.97 11.05
C LEU A 158 -3.45 4.16 11.80
N GLU A 159 -3.09 3.01 12.35
CA GLU A 159 -4.01 2.14 13.09
C GLU A 159 -4.53 2.78 14.38
N THR A 160 -3.72 3.62 15.01
CA THR A 160 -4.11 4.32 16.24
C THR A 160 -5.08 5.48 15.98
N LEU A 161 -4.91 6.18 14.85
CA LEU A 161 -5.63 7.42 14.58
C LEU A 161 -6.80 7.26 13.61
N LEU A 162 -6.77 6.28 12.72
CA LEU A 162 -7.79 6.08 11.69
C LEU A 162 -8.57 4.79 11.95
N THR A 163 -9.85 4.80 11.61
CA THR A 163 -10.65 3.57 11.56
C THR A 163 -10.23 2.71 10.37
N LYS A 164 -10.45 1.41 10.44
CA LYS A 164 -10.23 0.46 9.32
C LYS A 164 -10.99 0.89 8.06
N GLN A 165 -12.23 1.34 8.24
CA GLN A 165 -13.04 1.88 7.15
C GLN A 165 -12.36 3.08 6.48
N ARG A 166 -11.85 4.05 7.26
CA ARG A 166 -11.17 5.23 6.74
C ARG A 166 -9.85 4.88 6.04
N MET A 167 -9.08 3.95 6.61
CA MET A 167 -7.86 3.47 5.97
C MET A 167 -8.15 2.80 4.61
N LEU A 168 -9.19 1.95 4.53
CA LEU A 168 -9.58 1.31 3.28
C LEU A 168 -10.09 2.32 2.25
N GLU A 169 -10.84 3.34 2.68
CA GLU A 169 -11.28 4.44 1.82
C GLU A 169 -10.09 5.17 1.20
N ILE A 170 -9.13 5.59 2.03
CA ILE A 170 -7.92 6.28 1.57
C ILE A 170 -7.11 5.37 0.64
N TYR A 171 -6.95 4.10 0.99
CA TYR A 171 -6.23 3.12 0.18
C TYR A 171 -6.85 2.99 -1.22
N LEU A 172 -8.15 2.72 -1.30
CA LEU A 172 -8.86 2.52 -2.56
C LEU A 172 -8.89 3.77 -3.46
N ASN A 173 -8.79 4.96 -2.89
CA ASN A 173 -8.75 6.21 -3.64
C ASN A 173 -7.35 6.62 -4.10
N ASN A 174 -6.29 6.00 -3.56
CA ASN A 174 -4.91 6.39 -3.85
C ASN A 174 -4.02 5.30 -4.44
N VAL A 175 -4.45 4.03 -4.42
CA VAL A 175 -3.64 2.94 -4.99
C VAL A 175 -3.62 3.01 -6.52
N GLU A 176 -2.47 2.61 -7.11
CA GLU A 176 -2.28 2.57 -8.56
C GLU A 176 -2.92 1.33 -9.17
N TRP A 177 -3.66 1.48 -10.27
CA TRP A 177 -4.19 0.41 -11.11
C TRP A 177 -3.63 0.37 -12.54
N GLY A 178 -2.77 1.29 -12.90
CA GLY A 178 -2.10 1.40 -14.19
C GLY A 178 -1.20 2.62 -14.19
N GLU A 179 -0.43 2.83 -15.24
CA GLU A 179 0.48 3.96 -15.32
C GLU A 179 -0.30 5.29 -15.29
N GLY A 180 -0.08 6.08 -14.21
CA GLY A 180 -0.81 7.32 -13.99
C GLY A 180 -2.30 7.15 -13.67
N LEU A 181 -2.76 5.94 -13.41
CA LEU A 181 -4.15 5.60 -13.12
C LEU A 181 -4.32 5.28 -11.64
N PHE A 182 -4.90 6.20 -10.87
CA PHE A 182 -5.03 6.11 -9.41
C PHE A 182 -6.49 6.13 -8.97
N GLY A 183 -6.77 5.33 -7.94
CA GLY A 183 -8.08 5.29 -7.29
C GLY A 183 -9.13 4.46 -8.01
N ALA A 184 -10.08 3.96 -7.21
CA ALA A 184 -11.12 3.03 -7.63
C ALA A 184 -12.02 3.57 -8.74
N GLN A 185 -12.36 4.87 -8.68
CA GLN A 185 -13.25 5.48 -9.67
C GLN A 185 -12.59 5.56 -11.05
N ALA A 186 -11.36 6.04 -11.11
CA ALA A 186 -10.61 6.12 -12.36
C ALA A 186 -10.39 4.72 -12.96
N ALA A 187 -10.03 3.74 -12.11
CA ALA A 187 -9.85 2.35 -12.55
C ALA A 187 -11.16 1.73 -13.10
N ALA A 188 -12.28 1.91 -12.41
CA ALA A 188 -13.59 1.40 -12.85
C ALA A 188 -14.00 1.97 -14.21
N ARG A 189 -13.83 3.28 -14.39
CA ARG A 189 -14.12 3.95 -15.66
C ARG A 189 -13.18 3.52 -16.78
N HIS A 190 -11.88 3.40 -16.46
CA HIS A 190 -10.87 3.03 -17.46
C HIS A 190 -11.10 1.61 -17.99
N TYR A 191 -11.22 0.61 -17.11
CA TYR A 191 -11.29 -0.80 -17.51
C TYR A 191 -12.69 -1.29 -17.86
N PHE A 192 -13.73 -0.72 -17.26
CA PHE A 192 -15.09 -1.27 -17.38
C PHE A 192 -16.16 -0.26 -17.81
N ARG A 193 -15.82 1.02 -17.93
CA ARG A 193 -16.76 2.10 -18.31
C ARG A 193 -17.94 2.25 -17.34
N VAL A 194 -17.73 1.91 -16.08
CA VAL A 194 -18.73 2.05 -14.99
C VAL A 194 -18.16 2.90 -13.86
N ASP A 195 -19.03 3.42 -13.01
CA ASP A 195 -18.59 4.06 -11.76
C ASP A 195 -18.15 3.02 -10.72
N ALA A 196 -17.26 3.42 -9.79
CA ALA A 196 -16.72 2.53 -8.76
C ALA A 196 -17.80 1.84 -7.92
N GLY A 197 -18.94 2.50 -7.68
CA GLY A 197 -20.08 1.94 -6.96
C GLY A 197 -20.84 0.86 -7.71
N ARG A 198 -20.66 0.78 -9.03
CA ARG A 198 -21.37 -0.16 -9.93
C ARG A 198 -20.53 -1.36 -10.36
N LEU A 199 -19.32 -1.51 -9.82
CA LEU A 199 -18.48 -2.65 -10.14
C LEU A 199 -19.17 -3.96 -9.73
N ALA A 200 -19.35 -4.86 -10.69
CA ALA A 200 -19.81 -6.22 -10.47
C ALA A 200 -18.73 -7.08 -9.77
N PRO A 201 -19.10 -8.20 -9.13
CA PRO A 201 -18.14 -9.06 -8.41
C PRO A 201 -16.92 -9.48 -9.24
N GLU A 202 -17.14 -9.90 -10.50
CA GLU A 202 -16.07 -10.30 -11.41
C GLU A 202 -15.14 -9.12 -11.76
N GLN A 203 -15.70 -7.94 -12.05
CA GLN A 203 -14.94 -6.74 -12.37
C GLN A 203 -14.09 -6.30 -11.18
N ALA A 204 -14.66 -6.30 -9.98
CA ALA A 204 -13.99 -6.00 -8.73
C ALA A 204 -12.82 -6.96 -8.45
N ALA A 205 -13.04 -8.26 -8.62
CA ALA A 205 -12.01 -9.28 -8.46
C ALA A 205 -10.86 -9.10 -9.48
N ARG A 206 -11.18 -8.75 -10.73
CA ARG A 206 -10.15 -8.46 -11.75
C ARG A 206 -9.30 -7.25 -11.38
N LEU A 207 -9.87 -6.17 -10.88
CA LEU A 207 -9.10 -5.03 -10.35
C LEU A 207 -8.18 -5.46 -9.20
N ALA A 208 -8.68 -6.24 -8.24
CA ALA A 208 -7.87 -6.71 -7.13
C ALA A 208 -6.68 -7.56 -7.58
N VAL A 209 -6.81 -8.40 -8.63
CA VAL A 209 -5.68 -9.15 -9.23
C VAL A 209 -4.58 -8.23 -9.74
N MET A 210 -4.93 -7.02 -10.18
CA MET A 210 -3.98 -6.10 -10.82
C MET A 210 -3.10 -5.35 -9.82
N LEU A 211 -3.53 -5.18 -8.57
CA LEU A 211 -2.85 -4.37 -7.55
C LEU A 211 -1.37 -4.71 -7.31
N PRO A 212 -0.95 -5.99 -7.27
CA PRO A 212 0.46 -6.30 -7.02
C PRO A 212 1.43 -5.86 -8.12
N ALA A 213 0.94 -5.64 -9.36
CA ALA A 213 1.76 -5.25 -10.49
C ALA A 213 0.91 -4.50 -11.56
N PRO A 214 0.34 -3.32 -11.24
CA PRO A 214 -0.66 -2.66 -12.07
C PRO A 214 -0.14 -2.35 -13.48
N LYS A 215 1.04 -1.77 -13.62
CA LYS A 215 1.68 -1.46 -14.92
C LYS A 215 1.98 -2.68 -15.79
N ARG A 216 2.08 -3.87 -15.19
CA ARG A 216 2.21 -5.12 -15.94
C ARG A 216 0.86 -5.61 -16.44
N PHE A 217 -0.15 -5.59 -15.57
CA PHE A 217 -1.46 -6.15 -15.87
C PHE A 217 -2.33 -5.24 -16.74
N GLU A 218 -2.11 -3.91 -16.72
CA GLU A 218 -2.80 -2.97 -17.62
C GLU A 218 -2.59 -3.30 -19.10
N LYS A 219 -1.44 -3.88 -19.46
CA LYS A 219 -1.15 -4.29 -20.84
C LYS A 219 -2.05 -5.44 -21.33
N ARG A 220 -2.55 -6.28 -20.43
CA ARG A 220 -3.41 -7.45 -20.72
C ARG A 220 -4.42 -7.69 -19.59
N PRO A 221 -5.36 -6.77 -19.34
CA PRO A 221 -6.28 -6.83 -18.20
C PRO A 221 -7.32 -7.96 -18.29
N ALA A 222 -7.46 -8.58 -19.46
CA ALA A 222 -8.34 -9.73 -19.72
C ALA A 222 -7.54 -11.01 -20.04
N SER A 223 -6.28 -11.12 -19.61
CA SER A 223 -5.51 -12.35 -19.80
C SER A 223 -6.12 -13.53 -19.04
N ALA A 224 -5.89 -14.76 -19.54
CA ALA A 224 -6.36 -15.98 -18.87
C ALA A 224 -5.89 -16.07 -17.40
N TYR A 225 -4.68 -15.56 -17.11
CA TYR A 225 -4.17 -15.48 -15.74
C TYR A 225 -5.03 -14.55 -14.87
N VAL A 226 -5.34 -13.34 -15.35
CA VAL A 226 -6.15 -12.36 -14.60
C VAL A 226 -7.55 -12.92 -14.36
N ILE A 227 -8.18 -13.49 -15.37
CA ILE A 227 -9.53 -14.08 -15.27
C ILE A 227 -9.53 -15.26 -14.30
N GLY A 228 -8.61 -16.21 -14.43
CA GLY A 228 -8.53 -17.37 -13.54
C GLY A 228 -8.23 -16.99 -12.09
N ARG A 229 -7.35 -15.99 -11.86
CA ARG A 229 -7.05 -15.51 -10.51
C ARG A 229 -8.23 -14.72 -9.93
N ALA A 230 -8.96 -13.95 -10.73
CA ALA A 230 -10.15 -13.23 -10.32
C ALA A 230 -11.25 -14.18 -9.83
N ALA A 231 -11.47 -15.32 -10.50
CA ALA A 231 -12.42 -16.34 -10.04
C ALA A 231 -12.04 -16.87 -8.63
N THR A 232 -10.75 -17.07 -8.35
CA THR A 232 -10.26 -17.48 -7.03
C THR A 232 -10.54 -16.42 -5.96
N ILE A 233 -10.34 -15.13 -6.27
CA ILE A 233 -10.63 -14.02 -5.35
C ILE A 233 -12.13 -13.93 -5.13
N GLN A 234 -12.93 -14.00 -6.19
CA GLN A 234 -14.39 -13.91 -6.14
C GLN A 234 -14.98 -14.98 -5.22
N ALA A 235 -14.49 -16.21 -5.27
CA ALA A 235 -14.93 -17.29 -4.39
C ALA A 235 -14.69 -17.00 -2.90
N ARG A 236 -13.68 -16.20 -2.57
CA ARG A 236 -13.30 -15.84 -1.19
C ARG A 236 -13.96 -14.55 -0.69
N MET A 237 -14.54 -13.74 -1.57
CA MET A 237 -15.13 -12.45 -1.19
C MET A 237 -16.28 -12.58 -0.19
N GLY A 238 -17.01 -13.70 -0.20
CA GLY A 238 -18.11 -13.97 0.74
C GLY A 238 -17.66 -14.15 2.20
N GLU A 239 -16.41 -14.52 2.41
CA GLU A 239 -15.82 -14.74 3.73
C GLU A 239 -15.31 -13.43 4.37
N VAL A 240 -15.20 -12.36 3.58
CA VAL A 240 -14.63 -11.08 4.04
C VAL A 240 -15.66 -10.28 4.82
N VAL A 241 -15.30 -9.93 6.05
CA VAL A 241 -16.00 -8.93 6.88
C VAL A 241 -15.48 -7.55 6.50
N LEU A 242 -16.39 -6.64 6.14
CA LEU A 242 -16.04 -5.24 5.87
C LEU A 242 -15.97 -4.47 7.19
N PRO A 243 -15.00 -3.57 7.37
CA PRO A 243 -14.91 -2.71 8.54
C PRO A 243 -15.94 -1.59 8.53
#